data_ba8961a8603c96be91c0dd2b474b70d1
#
_entry.id   ba8961a8603c96be91c0dd2b474b70d1
#
_cell.length_a   1.000
_cell.length_b   1.000
_cell.length_c   1.000
_cell.angle_alpha   90.00
_cell.angle_beta   90.00
_cell.angle_gamma   90.00
#
_symmetry.space_group_name_H-M   'P 1'
#
loop_
_entity.id
_entity.type
_entity.pdbx_description
1 polymer ?
#
loop_
_entity_poly.entity_id
_entity_poly.type
_entity_poly.pdbx_seq_one_letter_code
_entity_poly.pdbx_strand_id
1 'polypeptide(L)'
;MTKHPVFFISFFLIMAMIGAAGADDLQPIQLLPPQIDGGKPLMQVLQKRSTSREFSTDQLPPQVLSNLLWAAYGFNRPDIGKRTVPSASNCQEIDLYVSMAGGLYLYDARTNRLEPILNEDIRALAGKQPFVKTAPVNLIMVADFSRMGKYSPEEKDIYSHTDAGFIGQNVYLFCASEGLATVFRASIDKPALAKAMKLREDQKILFSQTVGYGKK
;
A
#
# COMPACT_ATOMS: atom_id res chain seq x y z
N MET A 1 28.02 39.66 -72.41
CA MET A 1 28.45 38.69 -71.39
C MET A 1 27.66 38.92 -70.16
N THR A 2 26.51 38.25 -70.01
CA THR A 2 25.55 38.38 -68.89
C THR A 2 25.72 37.19 -68.00
N LYS A 3 26.16 37.40 -66.75
CA LYS A 3 26.28 36.35 -65.68
C LYS A 3 24.98 36.24 -64.94
N HIS A 4 24.36 35.09 -64.98
CA HIS A 4 23.21 34.73 -64.15
C HIS A 4 23.72 34.19 -62.80
N PRO A 5 23.16 34.63 -61.66
CA PRO A 5 23.43 34.02 -60.37
C PRO A 5 22.54 32.79 -60.16
N VAL A 6 23.15 31.68 -59.79
CA VAL A 6 22.47 30.45 -59.38
C VAL A 6 22.10 30.58 -57.90
N PHE A 7 20.80 30.58 -57.60
CA PHE A 7 20.28 30.52 -56.22
C PHE A 7 20.23 29.06 -55.76
N PHE A 8 21.06 28.72 -54.75
CA PHE A 8 20.95 27.47 -54.01
C PHE A 8 19.88 27.62 -52.96
N ILE A 9 18.73 26.90 -53.11
CA ILE A 9 17.72 26.77 -52.11
C ILE A 9 18.11 25.60 -51.20
N SER A 10 18.64 25.88 -50.02
CA SER A 10 18.85 24.88 -48.95
C SER A 10 17.51 24.49 -48.31
N PHE A 11 17.08 23.29 -48.58
CA PHE A 11 15.92 22.68 -47.94
C PHE A 11 16.34 22.20 -46.55
N PHE A 12 16.02 22.97 -45.49
CA PHE A 12 16.16 22.53 -44.10
C PHE A 12 15.03 21.56 -43.78
N LEU A 13 15.33 20.26 -43.70
CA LEU A 13 14.43 19.24 -43.24
C LEU A 13 14.36 19.34 -41.71
N ILE A 14 13.32 19.97 -41.18
CA ILE A 14 13.01 19.96 -39.73
C ILE A 14 12.44 18.57 -39.40
N MET A 15 13.33 17.70 -38.90
CA MET A 15 12.93 16.43 -38.34
C MET A 15 12.27 16.68 -36.95
N ALA A 16 10.95 16.70 -36.91
CA ALA A 16 10.20 16.76 -35.66
C ALA A 16 10.49 15.47 -34.88
N MET A 17 11.31 15.55 -33.84
CA MET A 17 11.42 14.49 -32.85
C MET A 17 10.06 14.45 -32.08
N ILE A 18 9.20 13.53 -32.47
CA ILE A 18 8.09 13.10 -31.64
C ILE A 18 8.73 12.36 -30.47
N GLY A 19 8.95 13.07 -29.36
CA GLY A 19 9.31 12.45 -28.11
C GLY A 19 8.17 11.49 -27.75
N ALA A 20 8.46 10.18 -27.72
CA ALA A 20 7.58 9.22 -27.09
C ALA A 20 7.39 9.69 -25.64
N ALA A 21 6.17 10.08 -25.27
CA ALA A 21 5.79 10.25 -23.88
C ALA A 21 5.94 8.85 -23.25
N GLY A 22 7.08 8.64 -22.58
CA GLY A 22 7.26 7.48 -21.73
C GLY A 22 6.13 7.51 -20.71
N ALA A 23 5.44 6.38 -20.51
CA ALA A 23 4.60 6.21 -19.35
C ALA A 23 5.45 6.58 -18.13
N ASP A 24 5.06 7.63 -17.39
CA ASP A 24 5.78 8.02 -16.18
C ASP A 24 5.87 6.78 -15.28
N ASP A 25 7.09 6.31 -15.04
CA ASP A 25 7.32 5.20 -14.11
C ASP A 25 6.83 5.62 -12.73
N LEU A 26 6.06 4.73 -12.09
CA LEU A 26 5.56 4.97 -10.74
C LEU A 26 6.72 5.29 -9.79
N GLN A 27 6.69 6.47 -9.19
CA GLN A 27 7.80 6.94 -8.35
C GLN A 27 7.59 6.53 -6.88
N PRO A 28 8.68 6.31 -6.13
CA PRO A 28 8.61 6.11 -4.69
C PRO A 28 8.01 7.33 -3.99
N ILE A 29 7.19 7.09 -2.95
CA ILE A 29 6.60 8.16 -2.14
C ILE A 29 7.30 8.20 -0.79
N GLN A 30 8.04 9.28 -0.51
CA GLN A 30 8.58 9.51 0.83
C GLN A 30 7.42 9.92 1.75
N LEU A 31 7.18 9.14 2.79
CA LEU A 31 6.18 9.46 3.80
C LEU A 31 6.72 10.50 4.79
N LEU A 32 5.81 11.29 5.33
CA LEU A 32 6.13 12.24 6.41
C LEU A 32 6.51 11.46 7.68
N PRO A 33 7.34 12.01 8.57
CA PRO A 33 7.57 11.40 9.88
C PRO A 33 6.22 11.16 10.60
N PRO A 34 6.01 9.99 11.22
CA PRO A 34 4.76 9.72 11.93
C PRO A 34 4.63 10.61 13.16
N GLN A 35 3.44 11.14 13.40
CA GLN A 35 3.09 11.91 14.58
C GLN A 35 2.56 10.95 15.65
N ILE A 36 3.32 10.77 16.72
CA ILE A 36 3.02 9.77 17.75
C ILE A 36 2.42 10.38 19.04
N ASP A 37 2.36 11.71 19.13
CA ASP A 37 1.86 12.42 20.30
C ASP A 37 0.37 12.77 20.23
N GLY A 38 -0.35 12.16 19.27
CA GLY A 38 -1.77 12.41 19.01
C GLY A 38 -2.67 11.24 19.36
N GLY A 39 -3.92 11.38 18.91
CA GLY A 39 -4.92 10.33 19.05
C GLY A 39 -5.81 10.46 20.28
N LYS A 40 -6.77 9.53 20.41
CA LYS A 40 -7.71 9.46 21.55
C LYS A 40 -7.23 8.43 22.57
N PRO A 41 -7.62 8.58 23.86
CA PRO A 41 -7.31 7.57 24.89
C PRO A 41 -7.76 6.17 24.46
N LEU A 42 -6.91 5.17 24.72
CA LEU A 42 -7.12 3.79 24.24
C LEU A 42 -8.52 3.23 24.56
N MET A 43 -9.03 3.44 25.79
CA MET A 43 -10.35 2.90 26.16
C MET A 43 -11.49 3.54 25.35
N GLN A 44 -11.36 4.82 24.97
CA GLN A 44 -12.33 5.47 24.10
C GLN A 44 -12.23 4.95 22.66
N VAL A 45 -11.01 4.65 22.20
CA VAL A 45 -10.78 4.06 20.87
C VAL A 45 -11.38 2.66 20.80
N LEU A 46 -11.15 1.82 21.79
CA LEU A 46 -11.75 0.49 21.90
C LEU A 46 -13.29 0.55 21.88
N GLN A 47 -13.86 1.49 22.61
CA GLN A 47 -15.33 1.72 22.63
C GLN A 47 -15.87 2.13 21.25
N LYS A 48 -15.09 2.91 20.48
CA LYS A 48 -15.51 3.42 19.16
C LYS A 48 -15.14 2.52 18.00
N ARG A 49 -14.25 1.54 18.20
CA ARG A 49 -13.82 0.62 17.17
C ARG A 49 -15.03 -0.07 16.51
N SER A 50 -15.18 0.12 15.22
CA SER A 50 -16.28 -0.48 14.46
C SER A 50 -15.80 -0.91 13.06
N THR A 51 -16.60 -1.74 12.41
CA THR A 51 -16.41 -2.08 11.00
C THR A 51 -17.39 -1.25 10.17
N SER A 52 -16.87 -0.52 9.17
CA SER A 52 -17.68 0.20 8.19
C SER A 52 -17.39 -0.31 6.78
N ARG A 53 -18.43 -0.36 5.96
CA ARG A 53 -18.36 -0.77 4.54
C ARG A 53 -18.80 0.34 3.60
N GLU A 54 -18.94 1.53 4.12
CA GLU A 54 -19.32 2.74 3.38
C GLU A 54 -18.15 3.73 3.39
N PHE A 55 -17.62 4.02 2.21
CA PHE A 55 -16.43 4.84 2.05
C PHE A 55 -16.70 5.98 1.07
N SER A 56 -16.22 7.19 1.39
CA SER A 56 -16.08 8.25 0.41
C SER A 56 -14.89 7.96 -0.52
N THR A 57 -14.79 8.71 -1.61
CA THR A 57 -13.65 8.66 -2.54
C THR A 57 -12.53 9.63 -2.15
N ASP A 58 -12.71 10.39 -1.06
CA ASP A 58 -11.76 11.40 -0.61
C ASP A 58 -10.44 10.76 -0.21
N GLN A 59 -9.34 11.30 -0.73
CA GLN A 59 -8.01 10.79 -0.45
C GLN A 59 -7.61 11.08 1.00
N LEU A 60 -6.81 10.19 1.59
CA LEU A 60 -6.21 10.45 2.89
C LEU A 60 -5.10 11.50 2.74
N PRO A 61 -5.05 12.52 3.62
CA PRO A 61 -3.91 13.42 3.69
C PRO A 61 -2.59 12.67 3.89
N PRO A 62 -1.46 13.14 3.33
CA PRO A 62 -0.18 12.45 3.44
C PRO A 62 0.23 12.11 4.88
N GLN A 63 -0.04 13.01 5.83
CA GLN A 63 0.26 12.78 7.25
C GLN A 63 -0.58 11.65 7.85
N VAL A 64 -1.88 11.60 7.49
CA VAL A 64 -2.80 10.55 7.96
C VAL A 64 -2.39 9.19 7.40
N LEU A 65 -1.98 9.14 6.11
CA LEU A 65 -1.47 7.91 5.49
C LEU A 65 -0.18 7.44 6.18
N SER A 66 0.75 8.36 6.45
CA SER A 66 2.00 8.03 7.16
C SER A 66 1.72 7.49 8.56
N ASN A 67 0.88 8.16 9.34
CA ASN A 67 0.52 7.74 10.69
C ASN A 67 -0.19 6.36 10.68
N LEU A 68 -1.09 6.14 9.72
CA LEU A 68 -1.78 4.85 9.51
C LEU A 68 -0.79 3.71 9.28
N LEU A 69 0.16 3.89 8.36
CA LEU A 69 1.12 2.84 8.00
C LEU A 69 2.09 2.56 9.15
N TRP A 70 2.53 3.60 9.84
CA TRP A 70 3.36 3.43 11.04
C TRP A 70 2.59 2.71 12.15
N ALA A 71 1.36 3.09 12.43
CA ALA A 71 0.53 2.41 13.44
C ALA A 71 0.31 0.94 13.07
N ALA A 72 0.07 0.65 11.78
CA ALA A 72 -0.16 -0.69 11.27
C ALA A 72 1.06 -1.61 11.42
N TYR A 73 2.26 -1.14 10.94
CA TYR A 73 3.42 -2.02 10.83
C TYR A 73 4.77 -1.28 10.92
N GLY A 74 4.82 -0.07 11.49
CA GLY A 74 6.04 0.72 11.65
C GLY A 74 7.01 0.14 12.68
N PHE A 75 8.23 0.69 12.73
CA PHE A 75 9.20 0.41 13.79
C PHE A 75 8.98 1.38 14.95
N ASN A 76 8.61 0.87 16.11
CA ASN A 76 8.50 1.63 17.36
C ASN A 76 9.75 1.51 18.25
N ARG A 77 10.61 0.56 17.94
CA ARG A 77 11.93 0.34 18.58
C ARG A 77 12.94 0.00 17.47
N PRO A 78 13.30 1.01 16.63
CA PRO A 78 14.09 0.78 15.41
C PRO A 78 15.53 0.32 15.72
N ASP A 79 16.10 0.72 16.84
CA ASP A 79 17.42 0.32 17.35
C ASP A 79 17.57 -1.19 17.51
N ILE A 80 16.51 -1.88 17.89
CA ILE A 80 16.46 -3.33 18.06
C ILE A 80 15.57 -4.04 17.03
N GLY A 81 15.15 -3.32 15.98
CA GLY A 81 14.37 -3.87 14.88
C GLY A 81 12.99 -4.40 15.26
N LYS A 82 12.29 -3.76 16.24
CA LYS A 82 10.96 -4.15 16.69
C LYS A 82 9.88 -3.22 16.17
N ARG A 83 8.73 -3.79 15.84
CA ARG A 83 7.60 -3.10 15.23
C ARG A 83 6.50 -2.76 16.23
N THR A 84 5.51 -2.00 15.77
CA THR A 84 4.27 -1.68 16.50
C THR A 84 3.42 -2.92 16.81
N VAL A 85 3.64 -4.02 16.10
CA VAL A 85 3.01 -5.32 16.30
C VAL A 85 4.05 -6.40 16.56
N PRO A 86 3.72 -7.46 17.32
CA PRO A 86 4.58 -8.63 17.44
C PRO A 86 4.54 -9.47 16.16
N SER A 87 5.51 -10.38 16.02
CA SER A 87 5.43 -11.51 15.09
C SER A 87 6.08 -12.74 15.69
N ALA A 88 5.69 -13.93 15.24
CA ALA A 88 6.22 -15.19 15.70
C ALA A 88 7.74 -15.21 15.59
N SER A 89 8.45 -15.36 16.71
CA SER A 89 9.92 -15.26 16.80
C SER A 89 10.54 -14.05 16.10
N ASN A 90 9.79 -12.98 15.94
CA ASN A 90 10.21 -11.77 15.23
C ASN A 90 10.57 -12.02 13.75
N CYS A 91 9.89 -12.97 13.10
CA CYS A 91 10.11 -13.27 11.67
C CYS A 91 9.77 -12.09 10.77
N GLN A 92 8.80 -11.25 11.20
CA GLN A 92 8.33 -10.08 10.44
C GLN A 92 8.02 -10.44 8.98
N GLU A 93 7.38 -11.57 8.79
CA GLU A 93 7.11 -12.17 7.48
C GLU A 93 6.04 -11.43 6.68
N ILE A 94 5.28 -10.53 7.31
CA ILE A 94 4.22 -9.80 6.61
C ILE A 94 4.81 -8.63 5.80
N ASP A 95 4.52 -8.63 4.50
CA ASP A 95 4.68 -7.49 3.62
C ASP A 95 3.35 -6.74 3.56
N LEU A 96 3.39 -5.43 3.85
CA LEU A 96 2.21 -4.58 3.80
C LEU A 96 2.20 -3.79 2.49
N TYR A 97 1.36 -4.23 1.54
CA TYR A 97 1.15 -3.52 0.30
C TYR A 97 0.03 -2.49 0.43
N VAL A 98 0.19 -1.38 -0.27
CA VAL A 98 -0.74 -0.24 -0.27
C VAL A 98 -1.24 -0.02 -1.69
N SER A 99 -2.51 -0.37 -1.93
CA SER A 99 -3.17 -0.18 -3.21
C SER A 99 -4.00 1.10 -3.18
N MET A 100 -3.68 2.03 -4.07
CA MET A 100 -4.31 3.35 -4.23
C MET A 100 -4.64 3.60 -5.71
N ALA A 101 -5.34 4.69 -6.02
CA ALA A 101 -5.66 5.07 -7.40
C ALA A 101 -4.41 5.25 -8.28
N GLY A 102 -3.31 5.74 -7.70
CA GLY A 102 -2.03 5.95 -8.39
C GLY A 102 -1.20 4.70 -8.60
N GLY A 103 -1.59 3.54 -8.05
CA GLY A 103 -0.84 2.30 -8.20
C GLY A 103 -0.75 1.44 -6.95
N LEU A 104 0.06 0.40 -7.04
CA LEU A 104 0.40 -0.49 -5.94
C LEU A 104 1.79 -0.20 -5.42
N TYR A 105 1.92 -0.11 -4.12
CA TYR A 105 3.18 0.15 -3.42
C TYR A 105 3.43 -0.89 -2.34
N LEU A 106 4.70 -1.10 -1.99
CA LEU A 106 5.13 -1.83 -0.80
C LEU A 106 5.56 -0.81 0.27
N TYR A 107 5.04 -0.94 1.49
CA TYR A 107 5.47 -0.11 2.60
C TYR A 107 6.82 -0.58 3.16
N ASP A 108 7.87 0.20 2.92
CA ASP A 108 9.15 0.05 3.61
C ASP A 108 9.15 0.88 4.91
N ALA A 109 8.94 0.19 6.02
CA ALA A 109 8.91 0.82 7.33
C ALA A 109 10.30 1.29 7.82
N ARG A 110 11.42 0.78 7.25
CA ARG A 110 12.77 1.21 7.65
C ARG A 110 13.09 2.61 7.16
N THR A 111 12.74 2.88 5.92
CA THR A 111 12.95 4.18 5.27
C THR A 111 11.71 5.07 5.34
N ASN A 112 10.60 4.56 5.90
CA ASN A 112 9.28 5.19 5.93
C ASN A 112 8.85 5.66 4.52
N ARG A 113 8.88 4.74 3.55
CA ARG A 113 8.57 4.99 2.14
C ARG A 113 7.56 4.00 1.59
N LEU A 114 6.90 4.42 0.54
CA LEU A 114 6.13 3.55 -0.34
C LEU A 114 6.98 3.28 -1.58
N GLU A 115 7.43 2.05 -1.73
CA GLU A 115 8.20 1.61 -2.90
C GLU A 115 7.23 1.17 -4.01
N PRO A 116 7.41 1.65 -5.24
CA PRO A 116 6.50 1.35 -6.34
C PRO A 116 6.59 -0.11 -6.78
N ILE A 117 5.45 -0.75 -6.98
CA ILE A 117 5.35 -2.14 -7.44
C ILE A 117 4.67 -2.21 -8.81
N LEU A 118 3.50 -1.55 -8.97
CA LEU A 118 2.76 -1.52 -10.24
C LEU A 118 2.20 -0.13 -10.46
N ASN A 119 2.38 0.39 -11.68
CA ASN A 119 1.76 1.64 -12.14
C ASN A 119 0.35 1.39 -12.71
N GLU A 120 -0.48 0.70 -11.93
CA GLU A 120 -1.85 0.35 -12.30
C GLU A 120 -2.76 0.41 -11.07
N ASP A 121 -3.99 0.92 -11.25
CA ASP A 121 -5.00 0.87 -10.20
C ASP A 121 -5.60 -0.53 -10.10
N ILE A 122 -5.07 -1.34 -9.20
CA ILE A 122 -5.55 -2.69 -8.93
C ILE A 122 -6.48 -2.77 -7.71
N ARG A 123 -6.98 -1.63 -7.19
CA ARG A 123 -7.86 -1.62 -6.00
C ARG A 123 -9.03 -2.59 -6.13
N ALA A 124 -9.61 -2.71 -7.33
CA ALA A 124 -10.73 -3.62 -7.61
C ALA A 124 -10.41 -5.10 -7.29
N LEU A 125 -9.14 -5.52 -7.33
CA LEU A 125 -8.71 -6.88 -7.02
C LEU A 125 -8.50 -7.12 -5.52
N ALA A 126 -8.37 -6.05 -4.73
CA ALA A 126 -8.13 -6.16 -3.27
C ALA A 126 -9.35 -6.68 -2.49
N GLY A 127 -10.48 -6.97 -3.14
CA GLY A 127 -11.67 -7.60 -2.54
C GLY A 127 -12.87 -7.65 -3.48
N LYS A 128 -13.84 -8.48 -3.13
CA LYS A 128 -15.03 -8.73 -3.96
C LYS A 128 -16.16 -7.70 -3.76
N GLN A 129 -16.06 -6.83 -2.76
CA GLN A 129 -17.09 -5.84 -2.45
C GLN A 129 -16.95 -4.59 -3.32
N PRO A 130 -18.07 -3.95 -3.74
CA PRO A 130 -18.04 -2.81 -4.66
C PRO A 130 -17.22 -1.61 -4.18
N PHE A 131 -17.22 -1.31 -2.87
CA PHE A 131 -16.51 -0.17 -2.31
C PHE A 131 -14.99 -0.26 -2.43
N VAL A 132 -14.43 -1.46 -2.59
CA VAL A 132 -12.98 -1.69 -2.63
C VAL A 132 -12.31 -0.93 -3.77
N LYS A 133 -12.96 -0.87 -4.94
CA LYS A 133 -12.44 -0.20 -6.13
C LYS A 133 -12.43 1.33 -6.07
N THR A 134 -13.22 1.91 -5.15
CA THR A 134 -13.38 3.38 -5.06
C THR A 134 -12.84 3.98 -3.78
N ALA A 135 -12.70 3.18 -2.72
CA ALA A 135 -12.08 3.62 -1.46
C ALA A 135 -10.63 4.09 -1.70
N PRO A 136 -10.15 5.09 -0.96
CA PRO A 136 -8.83 5.69 -1.23
C PRO A 136 -7.67 4.72 -1.04
N VAL A 137 -7.75 3.82 -0.04
CA VAL A 137 -6.65 2.92 0.33
C VAL A 137 -7.16 1.51 0.61
N ASN A 138 -6.49 0.51 0.05
CA ASN A 138 -6.60 -0.88 0.47
C ASN A 138 -5.22 -1.38 0.90
N LEU A 139 -5.09 -1.78 2.14
CA LEU A 139 -3.91 -2.46 2.69
C LEU A 139 -4.04 -3.95 2.37
N ILE A 140 -3.02 -4.55 1.75
CA ILE A 140 -2.99 -5.97 1.41
C ILE A 140 -1.85 -6.59 2.21
N MET A 141 -2.16 -7.59 3.03
CA MET A 141 -1.23 -8.29 3.89
C MET A 141 -0.79 -9.58 3.21
N VAL A 142 0.49 -9.67 2.88
CA VAL A 142 1.11 -10.80 2.19
C VAL A 142 2.16 -11.41 3.11
N ALA A 143 2.06 -12.70 3.39
CA ALA A 143 3.10 -13.42 4.11
C ALA A 143 4.20 -13.88 3.16
N ASP A 144 5.44 -13.58 3.47
CA ASP A 144 6.63 -14.13 2.83
C ASP A 144 7.18 -15.29 3.64
N PHE A 145 6.83 -16.51 3.25
CA PHE A 145 7.20 -17.75 3.95
C PHE A 145 8.69 -18.08 3.88
N SER A 146 9.46 -17.41 3.00
CA SER A 146 10.92 -17.56 2.97
C SER A 146 11.56 -17.08 4.28
N ARG A 147 10.94 -16.11 4.97
CA ARG A 147 11.39 -15.59 6.27
C ARG A 147 11.07 -16.50 7.45
N MET A 148 10.29 -17.54 7.24
CA MET A 148 9.81 -18.48 8.28
C MET A 148 10.44 -19.86 8.16
N GLY A 149 11.71 -19.97 7.75
CA GLY A 149 12.37 -21.22 7.39
C GLY A 149 12.36 -22.33 8.46
N LYS A 150 12.26 -21.96 9.75
CA LYS A 150 12.25 -22.90 10.88
C LYS A 150 10.89 -23.52 11.20
N TYR A 151 9.82 -23.06 10.57
CA TYR A 151 8.44 -23.48 10.87
C TYR A 151 7.93 -24.46 9.83
N SER A 152 7.05 -25.39 10.25
CA SER A 152 6.29 -26.25 9.35
C SER A 152 5.29 -25.44 8.50
N PRO A 153 4.79 -25.98 7.39
CA PRO A 153 3.77 -25.29 6.59
C PRO A 153 2.54 -24.88 7.39
N GLU A 154 2.07 -25.71 8.31
CA GLU A 154 0.92 -25.46 9.18
C GLU A 154 1.20 -24.34 10.17
N GLU A 155 2.38 -24.35 10.79
CA GLU A 155 2.81 -23.27 11.71
C GLU A 155 2.96 -21.94 10.99
N LYS A 156 3.53 -21.92 9.76
CA LYS A 156 3.62 -20.73 8.94
C LYS A 156 2.25 -20.12 8.68
N ASP A 157 1.27 -20.97 8.34
CA ASP A 157 -0.10 -20.51 8.08
C ASP A 157 -0.75 -19.93 9.33
N ILE A 158 -0.68 -20.62 10.48
CA ILE A 158 -1.26 -20.18 11.75
C ILE A 158 -0.62 -18.87 12.20
N TYR A 159 0.71 -18.79 12.24
CA TYR A 159 1.40 -17.61 12.77
C TYR A 159 1.21 -16.40 11.87
N SER A 160 1.32 -16.54 10.55
CA SER A 160 1.17 -15.41 9.65
C SER A 160 -0.27 -14.85 9.66
N HIS A 161 -1.30 -15.69 9.78
CA HIS A 161 -2.67 -15.21 9.94
C HIS A 161 -2.87 -14.49 11.28
N THR A 162 -2.24 -14.97 12.36
CA THR A 162 -2.26 -14.32 13.67
C THR A 162 -1.57 -12.95 13.61
N ASP A 163 -0.37 -12.90 13.03
CA ASP A 163 0.45 -11.69 12.93
C ASP A 163 -0.22 -10.62 12.04
N ALA A 164 -0.86 -11.05 10.95
CA ALA A 164 -1.70 -10.16 10.14
C ALA A 164 -2.93 -9.63 10.92
N GLY A 165 -3.48 -10.43 11.82
CA GLY A 165 -4.56 -10.01 12.73
C GLY A 165 -4.15 -8.87 13.66
N PHE A 166 -2.92 -8.90 14.20
CA PHE A 166 -2.37 -7.80 15.00
C PHE A 166 -2.25 -6.50 14.20
N ILE A 167 -1.78 -6.59 12.95
CA ILE A 167 -1.71 -5.45 12.03
C ILE A 167 -3.12 -4.88 11.81
N GLY A 168 -4.07 -5.77 11.48
CA GLY A 168 -5.46 -5.38 11.23
C GLY A 168 -6.11 -4.69 12.43
N GLN A 169 -5.85 -5.16 13.66
CA GLN A 169 -6.36 -4.52 14.87
C GLN A 169 -5.75 -3.13 15.10
N ASN A 170 -4.44 -2.96 14.87
CA ASN A 170 -3.83 -1.63 14.96
C ASN A 170 -4.47 -0.64 13.97
N VAL A 171 -4.74 -1.08 12.74
CA VAL A 171 -5.47 -0.26 11.74
C VAL A 171 -6.88 0.10 12.23
N TYR A 172 -7.61 -0.85 12.83
CA TYR A 172 -8.92 -0.56 13.41
C TYR A 172 -8.86 0.50 14.53
N LEU A 173 -7.89 0.37 15.42
CA LEU A 173 -7.71 1.31 16.54
C LEU A 173 -7.31 2.69 16.02
N PHE A 174 -6.36 2.76 15.08
CA PHE A 174 -5.99 4.01 14.44
C PHE A 174 -7.20 4.69 13.78
N CYS A 175 -7.96 3.95 12.97
CA CYS A 175 -9.14 4.49 12.31
C CYS A 175 -10.20 4.99 13.31
N ALA A 176 -10.42 4.27 14.40
CA ALA A 176 -11.36 4.69 15.45
C ALA A 176 -10.88 5.96 16.18
N SER A 177 -9.55 6.15 16.33
CA SER A 177 -8.97 7.36 16.87
C SER A 177 -9.18 8.56 15.95
N GLU A 178 -8.91 8.36 14.66
CA GLU A 178 -8.90 9.44 13.65
C GLU A 178 -10.27 9.70 13.01
N GLY A 179 -11.30 8.90 13.35
CA GLY A 179 -12.63 9.04 12.75
C GLY A 179 -12.72 8.52 11.32
N LEU A 180 -11.85 7.57 10.96
CA LEU A 180 -11.84 6.90 9.67
C LEU A 180 -12.72 5.64 9.68
N ALA A 181 -13.23 5.28 8.52
CA ALA A 181 -13.91 4.02 8.25
C ALA A 181 -12.88 2.94 7.87
N THR A 182 -13.11 1.70 8.30
CA THR A 182 -12.26 0.57 7.93
C THR A 182 -12.98 -0.76 8.01
N VAL A 183 -12.55 -1.74 7.19
CA VAL A 183 -13.00 -3.13 7.23
C VAL A 183 -11.89 -4.09 6.86
N PHE A 184 -11.61 -5.05 7.74
CA PHE A 184 -10.68 -6.17 7.53
C PHE A 184 -11.41 -7.33 6.83
N ARG A 185 -10.80 -7.96 5.81
CA ARG A 185 -11.48 -8.92 4.92
C ARG A 185 -10.59 -10.06 4.48
N ALA A 186 -11.20 -11.26 4.39
CA ALA A 186 -10.67 -12.43 3.68
C ALA A 186 -11.32 -12.64 2.29
N SER A 187 -12.41 -11.90 1.97
CA SER A 187 -13.16 -12.03 0.73
C SER A 187 -12.41 -11.38 -0.45
N ILE A 188 -11.40 -12.08 -0.95
CA ILE A 188 -10.47 -11.68 -2.01
C ILE A 188 -10.41 -12.82 -3.03
N ASP A 189 -10.29 -12.51 -4.30
CA ASP A 189 -9.81 -13.49 -5.29
C ASP A 189 -8.28 -13.54 -5.20
N LYS A 190 -7.78 -14.37 -4.26
CA LYS A 190 -6.34 -14.44 -3.98
C LYS A 190 -5.50 -14.85 -5.20
N PRO A 191 -5.91 -15.83 -6.04
CA PRO A 191 -5.15 -16.20 -7.24
C PRO A 191 -5.05 -15.06 -8.25
N ALA A 192 -6.16 -14.36 -8.53
CA ALA A 192 -6.17 -13.23 -9.47
C ALA A 192 -5.31 -12.08 -8.97
N LEU A 193 -5.41 -11.73 -7.68
CA LEU A 193 -4.63 -10.67 -7.06
C LEU A 193 -3.13 -11.03 -7.01
N ALA A 194 -2.76 -12.26 -6.63
CA ALA A 194 -1.37 -12.72 -6.60
C ALA A 194 -0.71 -12.65 -7.99
N LYS A 195 -1.44 -13.04 -9.03
CA LYS A 195 -0.99 -12.93 -10.42
C LYS A 195 -0.75 -11.46 -10.82
N ALA A 196 -1.68 -10.56 -10.51
CA ALA A 196 -1.54 -9.13 -10.81
C ALA A 196 -0.35 -8.52 -10.07
N MET A 197 -0.14 -8.88 -8.81
CA MET A 197 0.98 -8.44 -7.97
C MET A 197 2.32 -9.11 -8.32
N LYS A 198 2.32 -10.12 -9.21
CA LYS A 198 3.50 -10.94 -9.57
C LYS A 198 4.20 -11.56 -8.35
N LEU A 199 3.39 -12.04 -7.40
CA LEU A 199 3.92 -12.66 -6.18
C LEU A 199 4.64 -13.97 -6.48
N ARG A 200 5.68 -14.28 -5.69
CA ARG A 200 6.37 -15.56 -5.72
C ARG A 200 5.52 -16.69 -5.09
N GLU A 201 5.87 -17.93 -5.31
CA GLU A 201 5.14 -19.10 -4.78
C GLU A 201 5.14 -19.16 -3.24
N ASP A 202 6.20 -18.65 -2.62
CA ASP A 202 6.36 -18.58 -1.16
C ASP A 202 5.73 -17.32 -0.53
N GLN A 203 5.11 -16.47 -1.34
CA GLN A 203 4.34 -15.31 -0.88
C GLN A 203 2.83 -15.61 -0.94
N LYS A 204 2.13 -15.43 0.17
CA LYS A 204 0.69 -15.72 0.26
C LYS A 204 -0.11 -14.51 0.72
N ILE A 205 -1.12 -14.14 -0.06
CA ILE A 205 -2.10 -13.12 0.35
C ILE A 205 -2.94 -13.70 1.49
N LEU A 206 -2.95 -13.01 2.62
CA LEU A 206 -3.72 -13.40 3.80
C LEU A 206 -5.04 -12.64 3.85
N PHE A 207 -4.97 -11.33 3.99
CA PHE A 207 -6.10 -10.43 4.17
C PHE A 207 -5.92 -9.12 3.41
N SER A 208 -7.01 -8.38 3.30
CA SER A 208 -7.01 -6.98 2.87
C SER A 208 -7.84 -6.15 3.83
N GLN A 209 -7.43 -4.89 4.04
CA GLN A 209 -8.15 -3.95 4.88
C GLN A 209 -8.34 -2.63 4.15
N THR A 210 -9.59 -2.24 3.92
CA THR A 210 -9.92 -0.95 3.32
C THR A 210 -9.93 0.13 4.38
N VAL A 211 -9.37 1.29 4.06
CA VAL A 211 -9.36 2.48 4.91
C VAL A 211 -9.73 3.71 4.09
N GLY A 212 -10.52 4.60 4.67
CA GLY A 212 -10.93 5.86 4.08
C GLY A 212 -11.85 6.64 5.01
N TYR A 213 -12.40 7.75 4.53
CA TYR A 213 -13.45 8.44 5.25
C TYR A 213 -14.78 7.71 5.07
N GLY A 214 -15.62 7.74 6.11
CA GLY A 214 -17.00 7.24 6.02
C GLY A 214 -17.83 8.07 5.04
N LYS A 215 -18.73 7.41 4.31
CA LYS A 215 -19.73 8.11 3.49
C LYS A 215 -20.71 8.84 4.41
N LYS A 216 -20.92 10.12 4.16
CA LYS A 216 -21.91 10.93 4.85
C LYS A 216 -23.32 10.63 4.35
#